data_784482f86ec1b97d3e85b5f5743b5416
#
_entry.id   784482f86ec1b97d3e85b5f5743b5416
#
_cell.length_a   1.000
_cell.length_b   1.000
_cell.length_c   1.000
_cell.angle_alpha   90.00
_cell.angle_beta   90.00
_cell.angle_gamma   90.00
#
_symmetry.space_group_name_H-M   'P 1'
#
loop_
_entity.id
_entity.type
_entity.pdbx_description
1 polymer ?
#
loop_
_entity_poly.entity_id
_entity_poly.type
_entity_poly.pdbx_seq_one_letter_code
_entity_poly.pdbx_strand_id
1 'polypeptide(L)'
;RVNKSSVGVEIANAYYPKYQGWYKKNVGKERPIMSGAIAQNRKLGDFTWFYPEQIEALKALYKAIHEGCDVPLVAPSNKWAYDAAAAGGSWKGFMNHFHCSKKKIDCGGLDIEKLLEEIK
;
A
#
# COMPACT_ATOMS: atom_id res chain seq x y z
N ARG A 1 10.76 -14.91 4.20
CA ARG A 1 10.39 -15.64 2.98
C ARG A 1 10.01 -14.70 1.85
N VAL A 2 9.06 -13.80 2.09
CA VAL A 2 8.64 -12.81 1.09
C VAL A 2 9.81 -11.90 0.68
N ASN A 3 10.62 -11.45 1.63
CA ASN A 3 11.73 -10.53 1.37
C ASN A 3 12.80 -11.11 0.44
N LYS A 4 12.89 -12.43 0.30
CA LYS A 4 13.91 -13.08 -0.54
C LYS A 4 13.52 -13.13 -2.01
N SER A 5 12.24 -12.94 -2.31
CA SER A 5 11.71 -13.13 -3.67
C SER A 5 10.76 -12.02 -4.09
N SER A 6 10.95 -10.81 -3.56
CA SER A 6 10.05 -9.70 -3.84
C SER A 6 10.79 -8.38 -4.00
N VAL A 7 10.11 -7.42 -4.63
CA VAL A 7 10.52 -6.02 -4.66
C VAL A 7 9.73 -5.29 -3.58
N GLY A 8 10.42 -4.66 -2.63
CA GLY A 8 9.79 -3.88 -1.59
C GLY A 8 9.69 -2.42 -1.98
N VAL A 9 8.55 -1.81 -1.71
CA VAL A 9 8.31 -0.39 -1.97
C VAL A 9 7.82 0.27 -0.69
N GLU A 10 8.50 1.33 -0.26
CA GLU A 10 8.05 2.17 0.84
C GLU A 10 7.47 3.45 0.26
N ILE A 11 6.29 3.83 0.72
CA ILE A 11 5.63 5.06 0.29
C ILE A 11 5.72 6.05 1.45
N ALA A 12 6.50 7.12 1.26
CA ALA A 12 6.81 8.05 2.33
C ALA A 12 5.58 8.81 2.81
N ASN A 13 5.34 8.76 4.10
CA ASN A 13 4.35 9.59 4.77
C ASN A 13 4.59 9.56 6.29
N ALA A 14 4.21 10.61 7.01
CA ALA A 14 4.44 10.71 8.44
C ALA A 14 3.38 9.97 9.28
N TYR A 15 2.31 9.49 8.67
CA TYR A 15 1.20 8.76 9.29
C TYR A 15 0.35 9.62 10.24
N TYR A 16 0.92 10.20 11.30
CA TYR A 16 0.15 10.90 12.33
C TYR A 16 -0.28 12.31 11.90
N PRO A 17 -1.57 12.67 12.08
CA PRO A 17 -2.08 13.99 11.67
C PRO A 17 -1.36 15.17 12.33
N LYS A 18 -0.71 14.96 13.46
CA LYS A 18 0.05 16.02 14.15
C LYS A 18 1.19 16.60 13.30
N TYR A 19 1.61 15.90 12.24
CA TYR A 19 2.68 16.37 11.37
C TYR A 19 2.18 17.18 10.18
N GLN A 20 0.89 17.44 10.06
CA GLN A 20 0.34 18.22 8.94
C GLN A 20 0.96 19.61 8.81
N GLY A 21 1.26 20.26 9.95
CA GLY A 21 1.90 21.57 9.93
C GLY A 21 3.26 21.56 9.24
N TRP A 22 4.03 20.49 9.41
CA TRP A 22 5.30 20.33 8.74
C TRP A 22 5.12 20.29 7.21
N TYR A 23 4.13 19.54 6.74
CA TYR A 23 3.87 19.42 5.30
C TYR A 23 3.39 20.73 4.71
N LYS A 24 2.51 21.44 5.40
CA LYS A 24 2.04 22.75 4.97
C LYS A 24 3.20 23.73 4.83
N LYS A 25 4.11 23.75 5.80
CA LYS A 25 5.26 24.66 5.83
C LYS A 25 6.32 24.31 4.78
N ASN A 26 6.66 23.03 4.65
CA ASN A 26 7.84 22.60 3.87
C ASN A 26 7.49 22.12 2.46
N VAL A 27 6.27 21.67 2.23
CA VAL A 27 5.80 21.17 0.93
C VAL A 27 4.80 22.12 0.28
N GLY A 28 4.18 22.98 1.09
CA GLY A 28 3.21 23.97 0.60
C GLY A 28 1.77 23.51 0.65
N LYS A 29 1.51 22.26 1.02
CA LYS A 29 0.14 21.74 1.15
C LYS A 29 0.10 20.59 2.16
N GLU A 30 -1.02 20.51 2.89
CA GLU A 30 -1.27 19.41 3.80
C GLU A 30 -1.53 18.12 3.02
N ARG A 31 -1.29 16.99 3.67
CA ARG A 31 -1.64 15.69 3.09
C ARG A 31 -3.14 15.44 3.23
N PRO A 32 -3.75 14.67 2.32
CA PRO A 32 -5.11 14.17 2.55
C PRO A 32 -5.17 13.38 3.85
N ILE A 33 -6.35 13.23 4.42
CA ILE A 33 -6.57 12.40 5.61
C ILE A 33 -7.36 11.16 5.21
N MET A 34 -6.85 10.00 5.59
CA MET A 34 -7.55 8.73 5.42
C MET A 34 -8.38 8.46 6.66
N SER A 35 -9.67 8.24 6.47
CA SER A 35 -10.61 7.86 7.53
C SER A 35 -11.27 6.55 7.18
N GLY A 36 -11.56 5.72 8.19
CA GLY A 36 -12.29 4.47 7.99
C GLY A 36 -11.47 3.35 7.34
N ALA A 37 -10.15 3.48 7.27
CA ALA A 37 -9.29 2.43 6.73
C ALA A 37 -9.36 1.18 7.61
N ILE A 38 -9.19 0.02 6.98
CA ILE A 38 -9.23 -1.28 7.66
C ILE A 38 -7.92 -2.02 7.39
N ALA A 39 -7.34 -2.61 8.44
CA ALA A 39 -6.23 -3.55 8.32
C ALA A 39 -6.38 -4.59 9.42
N GLN A 40 -6.11 -5.86 9.08
CA GLN A 40 -6.33 -7.01 9.96
C GLN A 40 -7.78 -7.06 10.47
N ASN A 41 -8.72 -6.69 9.58
CA ASN A 41 -10.16 -6.66 9.85
C ASN A 41 -10.55 -5.72 11.00
N ARG A 42 -9.72 -4.72 11.30
CA ARG A 42 -10.00 -3.70 12.32
C ARG A 42 -9.99 -2.31 11.70
N LYS A 43 -10.90 -1.46 12.17
CA LYS A 43 -10.94 -0.07 11.76
C LYS A 43 -9.78 0.70 12.40
N LEU A 44 -9.02 1.43 11.58
CA LEU A 44 -7.93 2.27 12.03
C LEU A 44 -8.43 3.67 12.36
N GLY A 45 -7.72 4.38 13.24
CA GLY A 45 -7.96 5.81 13.45
C GLY A 45 -7.54 6.61 12.21
N ASP A 46 -7.90 7.89 12.18
CA ASP A 46 -7.52 8.77 11.07
C ASP A 46 -6.01 8.93 10.99
N PHE A 47 -5.48 8.98 9.77
CA PHE A 47 -4.05 9.18 9.56
C PHE A 47 -3.81 9.95 8.25
N THR A 48 -2.59 10.51 8.10
CA THR A 48 -2.22 11.22 6.88
C THR A 48 -2.12 10.22 5.73
N TRP A 49 -2.69 10.61 4.60
CA TRP A 49 -2.70 9.77 3.41
C TRP A 49 -1.66 10.26 2.40
N PHE A 50 -1.49 9.50 1.35
CA PHE A 50 -0.57 9.83 0.28
C PHE A 50 -1.11 10.97 -0.57
N TYR A 51 -0.21 11.82 -1.04
CA TYR A 51 -0.59 12.80 -2.06
C TYR A 51 -1.02 12.07 -3.33
N PRO A 52 -1.96 12.64 -4.12
CA PRO A 52 -2.35 12.02 -5.39
C PRO A 52 -1.17 11.72 -6.31
N GLU A 53 -0.15 12.57 -6.30
CA GLU A 53 1.06 12.37 -7.10
C GLU A 53 1.82 11.12 -6.69
N GLN A 54 1.81 10.77 -5.39
CA GLN A 54 2.43 9.53 -4.91
C GLN A 54 1.67 8.31 -5.41
N ILE A 55 0.35 8.37 -5.43
CA ILE A 55 -0.48 7.26 -5.94
C ILE A 55 -0.24 7.07 -7.44
N GLU A 56 -0.16 8.16 -8.21
CA GLU A 56 0.11 8.05 -9.65
C GLU A 56 1.50 7.49 -9.91
N ALA A 57 2.49 7.88 -9.11
CA ALA A 57 3.84 7.32 -9.20
C ALA A 57 3.86 5.83 -8.85
N LEU A 58 3.08 5.42 -7.84
CA LEU A 58 2.96 4.02 -7.44
C LEU A 58 2.35 3.18 -8.56
N LYS A 59 1.31 3.69 -9.22
CA LYS A 59 0.68 3.00 -10.36
C LYS A 59 1.68 2.81 -11.51
N ALA A 60 2.46 3.85 -11.82
CA ALA A 60 3.49 3.76 -12.86
C ALA A 60 4.56 2.73 -12.50
N LEU A 61 4.97 2.68 -11.23
CA LEU A 61 5.94 1.70 -10.76
C LEU A 61 5.38 0.27 -10.83
N TYR A 62 4.13 0.07 -10.43
CA TYR A 62 3.48 -1.24 -10.51
C TYR A 62 3.41 -1.74 -11.95
N LYS A 63 3.05 -0.83 -12.87
CA LYS A 63 2.98 -1.17 -14.29
C LYS A 63 4.37 -1.58 -14.81
N ALA A 64 5.41 -0.85 -14.43
CA ALA A 64 6.78 -1.17 -14.83
C ALA A 64 7.23 -2.54 -14.27
N ILE A 65 6.90 -2.84 -13.03
CA ILE A 65 7.22 -4.13 -12.42
C ILE A 65 6.47 -5.27 -13.12
N HIS A 66 5.21 -5.05 -13.42
CA HIS A 66 4.40 -6.02 -14.16
C HIS A 66 5.04 -6.33 -15.52
N GLU A 67 5.38 -5.30 -16.28
CA GLU A 67 5.91 -5.45 -17.64
C GLU A 67 7.36 -5.95 -17.67
N GLY A 68 8.18 -5.49 -16.72
CA GLY A 68 9.60 -5.79 -16.69
C GLY A 68 10.00 -7.05 -15.94
N CYS A 69 9.18 -7.45 -14.95
CA CYS A 69 9.49 -8.57 -14.06
C CYS A 69 8.46 -9.70 -14.13
N ASP A 70 7.52 -9.61 -15.04
CA ASP A 70 6.46 -10.63 -15.25
C ASP A 70 5.64 -10.91 -13.98
N VAL A 71 5.43 -9.90 -13.13
CA VAL A 71 4.56 -10.03 -11.97
C VAL A 71 3.11 -9.86 -12.41
N PRO A 72 2.24 -10.85 -12.20
CA PRO A 72 0.84 -10.72 -12.64
C PRO A 72 0.08 -9.64 -11.87
N LEU A 73 -0.90 -9.03 -12.52
CA LEU A 73 -1.76 -7.99 -11.91
C LEU A 73 -2.83 -8.65 -11.03
N VAL A 74 -2.38 -9.25 -9.94
CA VAL A 74 -3.22 -10.02 -9.01
C VAL A 74 -3.00 -9.49 -7.59
N ALA A 75 -4.09 -9.30 -6.86
CA ALA A 75 -4.07 -8.93 -5.45
C ALA A 75 -4.44 -10.15 -4.58
N PRO A 76 -4.05 -10.17 -3.29
CA PRO A 76 -4.44 -11.26 -2.40
C PRO A 76 -5.96 -11.37 -2.25
N SER A 77 -6.46 -12.58 -1.99
CA SER A 77 -7.89 -12.83 -1.80
C SER A 77 -8.45 -12.13 -0.57
N ASN A 78 -7.69 -12.07 0.52
CA ASN A 78 -8.05 -11.27 1.69
C ASN A 78 -7.71 -9.82 1.42
N LYS A 79 -8.72 -8.99 1.29
CA LYS A 79 -8.52 -7.60 0.88
C LYS A 79 -7.86 -6.75 1.97
N TRP A 80 -8.24 -6.94 3.22
CA TRP A 80 -7.84 -6.07 4.33
C TRP A 80 -7.19 -6.81 5.50
N ALA A 81 -6.61 -7.99 5.26
CA ALA A 81 -6.03 -8.77 6.33
C ALA A 81 -4.93 -9.70 5.81
N TYR A 82 -4.23 -10.34 6.74
CA TYR A 82 -3.25 -11.36 6.46
C TYR A 82 -3.81 -12.41 5.51
N ASP A 83 -3.03 -12.78 4.52
CA ASP A 83 -3.38 -13.79 3.54
C ASP A 83 -2.27 -14.85 3.52
N ALA A 84 -2.59 -16.05 4.00
CA ALA A 84 -1.60 -17.10 4.14
C ALA A 84 -0.98 -17.52 2.81
N ALA A 85 -1.78 -17.53 1.74
CA ALA A 85 -1.27 -17.87 0.41
C ALA A 85 -0.26 -16.83 -0.06
N ALA A 86 -0.60 -15.54 0.07
CA ALA A 86 0.31 -14.45 -0.32
C ALA A 86 1.59 -14.45 0.51
N ALA A 87 1.49 -14.77 1.80
CA ALA A 87 2.63 -14.81 2.71
C ALA A 87 3.54 -16.01 2.50
N GLY A 88 3.09 -17.01 1.77
CA GLY A 88 3.78 -18.29 1.62
C GLY A 88 5.10 -18.27 0.84
N GLY A 89 5.34 -17.23 0.04
CA GLY A 89 6.58 -17.08 -0.70
C GLY A 89 6.56 -17.61 -2.13
N SER A 90 5.56 -18.39 -2.51
CA SER A 90 5.37 -18.89 -3.88
C SER A 90 4.28 -18.14 -4.64
N TRP A 91 3.48 -17.35 -3.95
CA TRP A 91 2.43 -16.54 -4.55
C TRP A 91 3.04 -15.40 -5.38
N LYS A 92 2.40 -15.07 -6.49
CA LYS A 92 2.85 -13.99 -7.38
C LYS A 92 1.76 -12.95 -7.53
N GLY A 93 2.14 -11.69 -7.37
CA GLY A 93 1.22 -10.56 -7.48
C GLY A 93 1.71 -9.37 -6.66
N PHE A 94 0.77 -8.47 -6.34
CA PHE A 94 1.04 -7.26 -5.58
C PHE A 94 0.28 -7.31 -4.25
N MET A 95 0.94 -6.95 -3.17
CA MET A 95 0.34 -7.02 -1.84
C MET A 95 0.80 -5.89 -0.93
N ASN A 96 0.03 -5.61 0.11
CA ASN A 96 0.44 -4.74 1.21
C ASN A 96 1.21 -5.54 2.26
N HIS A 97 1.93 -4.84 3.12
CA HIS A 97 2.67 -5.46 4.22
C HIS A 97 1.74 -6.25 5.14
N PHE A 98 0.53 -5.74 5.41
CA PHE A 98 -0.41 -6.45 6.28
C PHE A 98 -0.87 -7.80 5.70
N HIS A 99 -0.74 -8.04 4.39
CA HIS A 99 -1.06 -9.33 3.80
C HIS A 99 -0.04 -10.40 4.17
N CYS A 100 1.21 -10.03 4.40
CA CYS A 100 2.26 -11.01 4.70
C CYS A 100 2.65 -11.08 6.16
N SER A 101 2.06 -10.26 7.04
CA SER A 101 2.30 -10.30 8.48
C SER A 101 1.09 -9.84 9.26
N LYS A 102 0.63 -10.67 10.19
CA LYS A 102 -0.51 -10.34 11.07
C LYS A 102 -0.24 -9.15 11.99
N LYS A 103 1.03 -8.82 12.19
CA LYS A 103 1.47 -7.74 13.09
C LYS A 103 1.55 -6.39 12.41
N LYS A 104 1.35 -6.32 11.10
CA LYS A 104 1.51 -5.09 10.32
C LYS A 104 0.15 -4.57 9.86
N ILE A 105 0.05 -3.25 9.77
CA ILE A 105 -1.18 -2.57 9.32
C ILE A 105 -0.96 -1.73 8.07
N ASP A 106 0.28 -1.61 7.61
CA ASP A 106 0.60 -0.78 6.43
C ASP A 106 0.45 -1.61 5.14
N CYS A 107 0.01 -1.09 4.09
CA CYS A 107 -0.60 0.26 4.00
C CYS A 107 -2.12 0.14 4.17
N GLY A 108 -2.60 0.26 5.39
CA GLY A 108 -4.04 0.22 5.65
C GLY A 108 -4.76 1.25 4.77
N GLY A 109 -5.87 0.85 4.19
CA GLY A 109 -6.63 1.70 3.29
C GLY A 109 -6.14 1.72 1.84
N LEU A 110 -4.96 1.19 1.54
CA LEU A 110 -4.48 1.13 0.16
C LEU A 110 -5.11 -0.08 -0.54
N ASP A 111 -6.04 0.18 -1.44
CA ASP A 111 -6.77 -0.83 -2.19
C ASP A 111 -5.95 -1.26 -3.41
N ILE A 112 -5.14 -2.30 -3.23
CA ILE A 112 -4.27 -2.83 -4.30
C ILE A 112 -5.10 -3.27 -5.50
N GLU A 113 -6.20 -3.97 -5.27
CA GLU A 113 -7.07 -4.47 -6.33
C GLU A 113 -7.56 -3.33 -7.23
N LYS A 114 -7.98 -2.22 -6.62
CA LYS A 114 -8.41 -1.04 -7.37
C LYS A 114 -7.27 -0.42 -8.17
N LEU A 115 -6.07 -0.32 -7.59
CA LEU A 115 -4.91 0.21 -8.31
C LEU A 115 -4.58 -0.65 -9.53
N LEU A 116 -4.62 -1.97 -9.38
CA LEU A 116 -4.33 -2.88 -10.48
C LEU A 116 -5.36 -2.75 -11.60
N GLU A 117 -6.63 -2.56 -11.27
CA GLU A 117 -7.67 -2.32 -12.26
C GLU A 117 -7.41 -1.04 -13.05
N GLU A 118 -6.91 -0.01 -12.39
CA GLU A 118 -6.65 1.29 -13.03
C GLU A 118 -5.46 1.30 -13.98
N ILE A 119 -4.55 0.31 -13.87
CA ILE A 119 -3.37 0.22 -14.74
C ILE A 119 -3.46 -0.84 -15.83
N LYS A 120 -4.55 -1.60 -15.86
CA LYS A 120 -4.78 -2.63 -16.90
C LYS A 120 -4.94 -2.04 -18.29
#